data_6274e4b050268118ab305d09184167ca
#
_entry.id   6274e4b050268118ab305d09184167ca
#
_cell.length_a   1.000
_cell.length_b   1.000
_cell.length_c   1.000
_cell.angle_alpha   90.00
_cell.angle_beta   90.00
_cell.angle_gamma   90.00
#
_symmetry.space_group_name_H-M   'P 1'
#
loop_
_entity.id
_entity.type
_entity.pdbx_description
1 polymer ?
#
loop_
_entity_poly.entity_id
_entity_poly.type
_entity_poly.pdbx_seq_one_letter_code
_entity_poly.pdbx_strand_id
1 'polypeptide(L)'
;QVETQDFSADVPVAQAAEPVTTVSDPFASGAEAVHVVTAEQQNNPEQAPLDRAKFFADLAENAPQVERTGTPTISFKSASLVYPSQPNHPALDNISADIYPGEFVFVVGHSGSGKSSLLRLITREQKATHGQVIVAGQDLTRMRNSKVPYLRRQIGTVFQDFKLLPDKTVYENVSFALECIGKPRSVIKVQVPEVLRLVGLGQKMDAYPDQLSGGEQQRVSVARAMVNRPPLLICDEPTGNLDPAISLGIMKLLDRI
;
A
#
# COMPACT_ATOMS: atom_id res chain seq x y z
N GLN A 1 -29.34 57.11 -26.85
CA GLN A 1 -28.80 56.36 -28.03
C GLN A 1 -27.43 55.85 -27.62
N VAL A 2 -27.33 54.54 -27.32
CA VAL A 2 -26.08 53.84 -27.11
C VAL A 2 -26.15 52.63 -28.03
N GLU A 3 -25.24 52.62 -29.01
CA GLU A 3 -25.10 51.58 -29.99
C GLU A 3 -24.53 50.30 -29.30
N THR A 4 -25.25 49.20 -29.53
CA THR A 4 -24.76 47.85 -29.23
C THR A 4 -23.93 47.35 -30.41
N GLN A 5 -22.61 47.19 -30.22
CA GLN A 5 -21.74 46.52 -31.16
C GLN A 5 -21.80 45.01 -30.89
N ASP A 6 -22.19 44.30 -31.95
CA ASP A 6 -22.18 42.85 -32.09
C ASP A 6 -20.77 42.39 -32.38
N PHE A 7 -20.16 41.55 -31.51
CA PHE A 7 -18.87 40.90 -31.74
C PHE A 7 -19.11 39.39 -31.92
N SER A 8 -19.46 39.01 -33.14
CA SER A 8 -19.28 37.65 -33.58
C SER A 8 -17.84 37.49 -34.07
N ALA A 9 -16.95 36.92 -33.22
CA ALA A 9 -15.63 36.53 -33.60
C ALA A 9 -15.57 35.00 -33.71
N ASP A 10 -15.23 34.54 -34.90
CA ASP A 10 -14.91 33.17 -35.25
C ASP A 10 -13.88 32.59 -34.31
N VAL A 11 -14.22 31.47 -33.67
CA VAL A 11 -13.26 30.63 -32.93
C VAL A 11 -12.71 29.61 -33.89
N PRO A 12 -11.41 29.57 -34.16
CA PRO A 12 -10.83 28.54 -35.01
C PRO A 12 -10.91 27.15 -34.36
N VAL A 13 -11.43 26.22 -35.13
CA VAL A 13 -11.45 24.79 -34.81
C VAL A 13 -10.01 24.33 -34.53
N ALA A 14 -9.74 23.92 -33.30
CA ALA A 14 -8.47 23.32 -32.91
C ALA A 14 -8.30 21.98 -33.64
N GLN A 15 -7.22 21.88 -34.39
CA GLN A 15 -6.78 20.65 -35.02
C GLN A 15 -6.52 19.57 -33.98
N ALA A 16 -6.94 18.35 -34.31
CA ALA A 16 -6.68 17.14 -33.52
C ALA A 16 -5.19 17.00 -33.23
N ALA A 17 -4.86 16.92 -31.94
CA ALA A 17 -3.50 16.64 -31.50
C ALA A 17 -3.14 15.19 -31.88
N GLU A 18 -1.99 15.03 -32.54
CA GLU A 18 -1.40 13.74 -32.86
C GLU A 18 -1.13 12.93 -31.58
N PRO A 19 -1.18 11.58 -31.65
CA PRO A 19 -0.95 10.74 -30.48
C PRO A 19 0.48 10.91 -29.98
N VAL A 20 0.61 11.29 -28.73
CA VAL A 20 1.90 11.43 -28.03
C VAL A 20 2.62 10.09 -28.05
N THR A 21 3.80 10.11 -28.61
CA THR A 21 4.77 9.02 -28.70
C THR A 21 4.96 8.38 -27.31
N THR A 22 4.78 7.07 -27.27
CA THR A 22 5.04 6.24 -26.09
C THR A 22 6.47 6.43 -25.60
N VAL A 23 6.63 7.02 -24.45
CA VAL A 23 7.89 6.95 -23.69
C VAL A 23 8.01 5.50 -23.21
N SER A 24 9.00 4.78 -23.71
CA SER A 24 9.31 3.41 -23.27
C SER A 24 9.68 3.43 -21.79
N ASP A 25 8.84 2.81 -20.98
CA ASP A 25 9.08 2.54 -19.58
C ASP A 25 10.26 1.55 -19.47
N PRO A 26 11.40 1.90 -18.83
CA PRO A 26 12.54 1.00 -18.68
C PRO A 26 12.25 -0.24 -17.82
N PHE A 27 11.04 -0.37 -17.29
CA PHE A 27 10.61 -1.50 -16.46
C PHE A 27 9.66 -2.48 -17.16
N ALA A 28 9.38 -2.29 -18.48
CA ALA A 28 8.51 -3.19 -19.23
C ALA A 28 9.30 -4.39 -19.79
N SER A 29 9.56 -5.41 -19.00
CA SER A 29 9.90 -6.74 -19.49
C SER A 29 9.06 -7.79 -18.76
N GLY A 30 8.01 -8.24 -19.44
CA GLY A 30 7.32 -9.50 -19.14
C GLY A 30 6.05 -9.40 -18.28
N ALA A 31 5.08 -8.58 -18.66
CA ALA A 31 3.70 -8.73 -18.20
C ALA A 31 2.74 -8.43 -19.36
N GLU A 32 1.76 -9.30 -19.56
CA GLU A 32 0.68 -9.15 -20.52
C GLU A 32 -0.09 -7.84 -20.33
N ALA A 33 -0.57 -7.27 -21.43
CA ALA A 33 -1.16 -5.94 -21.51
C ALA A 33 -2.32 -5.74 -20.53
N VAL A 34 -2.11 -4.92 -19.51
CA VAL A 34 -3.19 -4.38 -18.67
C VAL A 34 -3.82 -3.21 -19.42
N HIS A 35 -5.09 -3.33 -19.79
CA HIS A 35 -5.85 -2.22 -20.38
C HIS A 35 -6.01 -1.09 -19.35
N VAL A 36 -5.33 0.02 -19.57
CA VAL A 36 -5.49 1.25 -18.78
C VAL A 36 -6.70 2.00 -19.34
N VAL A 37 -7.76 2.12 -18.54
CA VAL A 37 -8.91 2.99 -18.84
C VAL A 37 -8.50 4.42 -18.48
N THR A 38 -8.39 5.30 -19.47
CA THR A 38 -8.09 6.72 -19.26
C THR A 38 -9.30 7.48 -18.70
N ALA A 39 -9.08 8.62 -18.03
CA ALA A 39 -10.11 9.42 -17.40
C ALA A 39 -11.22 9.88 -18.38
N GLU A 40 -10.93 9.99 -19.68
CA GLU A 40 -11.89 10.33 -20.73
C GLU A 40 -12.92 9.23 -20.99
N GLN A 41 -12.60 7.96 -20.67
CA GLN A 41 -13.54 6.84 -20.81
C GLN A 41 -14.54 6.76 -19.65
N GLN A 42 -14.32 7.50 -18.57
CA GLN A 42 -15.25 7.54 -17.42
C GLN A 42 -16.50 8.41 -17.65
N ASN A 43 -16.51 9.23 -18.69
CA ASN A 43 -17.64 10.11 -19.03
C ASN A 43 -18.56 9.54 -20.14
N ASN A 44 -18.40 8.27 -20.51
CA ASN A 44 -19.30 7.62 -21.44
C ASN A 44 -20.53 7.08 -20.65
N PRO A 45 -21.75 7.61 -20.85
CA PRO A 45 -22.94 7.24 -20.07
C PRO A 45 -23.42 5.80 -20.26
N GLU A 46 -22.82 5.04 -21.16
CA GLU A 46 -23.15 3.62 -21.41
C GLU A 46 -22.27 2.60 -20.67
N GLN A 47 -21.25 3.02 -19.93
CA GLN A 47 -20.48 2.13 -19.09
C GLN A 47 -21.05 2.10 -17.68
N ALA A 48 -21.68 0.98 -17.33
CA ALA A 48 -22.10 0.71 -15.95
C ALA A 48 -20.93 0.91 -14.99
N PRO A 49 -21.16 1.47 -13.77
CA PRO A 49 -20.09 1.65 -12.80
C PRO A 49 -19.40 0.30 -12.57
N LEU A 50 -18.08 0.29 -12.69
CA LEU A 50 -17.25 -0.89 -12.44
C LEU A 50 -17.66 -1.46 -11.08
N ASP A 51 -18.29 -2.63 -11.11
CA ASP A 51 -18.64 -3.35 -9.89
C ASP A 51 -17.31 -3.80 -9.26
N ARG A 52 -16.86 -3.01 -8.27
CA ARG A 52 -15.62 -3.28 -7.55
C ARG A 52 -15.60 -4.68 -6.95
N ALA A 53 -16.75 -5.19 -6.52
CA ALA A 53 -16.85 -6.52 -5.96
C ALA A 53 -16.57 -7.58 -7.03
N LYS A 54 -17.11 -7.41 -8.24
CA LYS A 54 -16.85 -8.30 -9.37
C LYS A 54 -15.39 -8.23 -9.84
N PHE A 55 -14.82 -7.02 -9.92
CA PHE A 55 -13.41 -6.83 -10.27
C PHE A 55 -12.47 -7.58 -9.30
N PHE A 56 -12.73 -7.48 -7.99
CA PHE A 56 -11.92 -8.20 -6.99
C PHE A 56 -12.18 -9.70 -6.98
N ALA A 57 -13.40 -10.14 -7.30
CA ALA A 57 -13.71 -11.57 -7.47
C ALA A 57 -12.96 -12.16 -8.67
N ASP A 58 -12.95 -11.47 -9.82
CA ASP A 58 -12.22 -11.88 -11.02
C ASP A 58 -10.70 -11.93 -10.78
N LEU A 59 -10.15 -10.97 -9.99
CA LEU A 59 -8.75 -11.01 -9.57
C LEU A 59 -8.45 -12.20 -8.65
N ALA A 60 -9.35 -12.53 -7.74
CA ALA A 60 -9.17 -13.65 -6.83
C ALA A 60 -9.25 -15.02 -7.56
N GLU A 61 -10.12 -15.14 -8.57
CA GLU A 61 -10.21 -16.35 -9.40
C GLU A 61 -8.98 -16.55 -10.30
N ASN A 62 -8.37 -15.46 -10.78
CA ASN A 62 -7.20 -15.50 -11.66
C ASN A 62 -5.87 -15.37 -10.90
N ALA A 63 -5.89 -15.27 -9.57
CA ALA A 63 -4.67 -15.21 -8.77
C ALA A 63 -3.87 -16.52 -8.91
N PRO A 64 -2.54 -16.45 -9.07
CA PRO A 64 -1.72 -17.65 -9.11
C PRO A 64 -1.93 -18.46 -7.83
N GLN A 65 -2.27 -19.73 -7.98
CA GLN A 65 -2.47 -20.65 -6.86
C GLN A 65 -1.11 -20.90 -6.20
N VAL A 66 -0.85 -20.22 -5.10
CA VAL A 66 0.33 -20.51 -4.26
C VAL A 66 0.07 -21.81 -3.51
N GLU A 67 0.98 -22.78 -3.64
CA GLU A 67 0.89 -24.01 -2.87
C GLU A 67 0.98 -23.70 -1.37
N ARG A 68 -0.12 -23.93 -0.64
CA ARG A 68 -0.21 -23.71 0.81
C ARG A 68 0.49 -24.82 1.56
N THR A 69 1.83 -24.81 1.51
CA THR A 69 2.67 -25.79 2.20
C THR A 69 3.33 -25.17 3.43
N GLY A 70 3.43 -25.93 4.51
CA GLY A 70 4.12 -25.52 5.74
C GLY A 70 3.25 -24.78 6.75
N THR A 71 3.88 -23.96 7.59
CA THR A 71 3.19 -23.17 8.63
C THR A 71 2.77 -21.82 8.10
N PRO A 72 1.54 -21.36 8.36
CA PRO A 72 1.08 -20.05 7.93
C PRO A 72 1.90 -18.93 8.60
N THR A 73 2.18 -17.87 7.85
CA THR A 73 2.80 -16.64 8.36
C THR A 73 1.86 -15.90 9.30
N ILE A 74 0.56 -15.88 8.98
CA ILE A 74 -0.49 -15.34 9.84
C ILE A 74 -1.58 -16.39 9.99
N SER A 75 -2.07 -16.61 11.22
CA SER A 75 -3.21 -17.47 11.51
C SER A 75 -4.14 -16.79 12.50
N PHE A 76 -5.39 -16.62 12.11
CA PHE A 76 -6.50 -16.23 12.97
C PHE A 76 -7.32 -17.47 13.30
N LYS A 77 -7.58 -17.70 14.58
CA LYS A 77 -8.40 -18.83 15.06
C LYS A 77 -9.52 -18.27 15.90
N SER A 78 -10.72 -18.16 15.30
CA SER A 78 -11.91 -17.59 15.92
C SER A 78 -11.62 -16.26 16.65
N ALA A 79 -10.81 -15.40 16.01
CA ALA A 79 -10.37 -14.16 16.61
C ALA A 79 -11.48 -13.11 16.56
N SER A 80 -11.77 -12.50 17.71
CA SER A 80 -12.72 -11.39 17.82
C SER A 80 -12.06 -10.20 18.48
N LEU A 81 -12.50 -9.00 18.08
CA LEU A 81 -12.05 -7.72 18.69
C LEU A 81 -13.26 -6.85 18.99
N VAL A 82 -13.42 -6.53 20.27
CA VAL A 82 -14.42 -5.59 20.78
C VAL A 82 -13.70 -4.40 21.38
N TYR A 83 -14.00 -3.20 20.91
CA TYR A 83 -13.47 -1.97 21.51
C TYR A 83 -14.26 -1.62 22.77
N PRO A 84 -13.62 -1.16 23.87
CA PRO A 84 -14.31 -0.77 25.09
C PRO A 84 -15.34 0.35 24.89
N SER A 85 -15.14 1.20 23.88
CA SER A 85 -16.09 2.27 23.51
C SER A 85 -17.38 1.76 22.85
N GLN A 86 -17.39 0.52 22.33
CA GLN A 86 -18.52 -0.08 21.62
C GLN A 86 -18.68 -1.58 22.02
N PRO A 87 -19.04 -1.85 23.26
CA PRO A 87 -19.02 -3.22 23.79
C PRO A 87 -20.02 -4.17 23.13
N ASN A 88 -21.09 -3.64 22.54
CA ASN A 88 -22.15 -4.41 21.89
C ASN A 88 -21.93 -4.58 20.37
N HIS A 89 -20.88 -3.98 19.80
CA HIS A 89 -20.58 -4.03 18.37
C HIS A 89 -19.13 -4.49 18.17
N PRO A 90 -18.90 -5.80 17.93
CA PRO A 90 -17.57 -6.29 17.63
C PRO A 90 -17.03 -5.66 16.35
N ALA A 91 -15.81 -5.13 16.38
CA ALA A 91 -15.13 -4.64 15.19
C ALA A 91 -14.66 -5.80 14.31
N LEU A 92 -14.39 -6.95 14.94
CA LEU A 92 -14.12 -8.23 14.27
C LEU A 92 -14.83 -9.31 15.07
N ASP A 93 -15.53 -10.21 14.38
CA ASP A 93 -16.27 -11.28 15.00
C ASP A 93 -15.89 -12.64 14.40
N ASN A 94 -15.36 -13.51 15.23
CA ASN A 94 -15.06 -14.92 14.94
C ASN A 94 -14.26 -15.14 13.63
N ILE A 95 -13.25 -14.33 13.37
CA ILE A 95 -12.43 -14.41 12.16
C ILE A 95 -11.52 -15.64 12.23
N SER A 96 -11.56 -16.47 11.20
CA SER A 96 -10.65 -17.60 11.01
C SER A 96 -10.08 -17.55 9.61
N ALA A 97 -8.74 -17.43 9.50
CA ALA A 97 -8.05 -17.37 8.23
C ALA A 97 -6.56 -17.69 8.43
N ASP A 98 -5.98 -18.35 7.44
CA ASP A 98 -4.54 -18.63 7.37
C ASP A 98 -3.95 -17.97 6.13
N ILE A 99 -2.81 -17.29 6.28
CA ILE A 99 -2.04 -16.66 5.22
C ILE A 99 -0.65 -17.28 5.21
N TYR A 100 -0.25 -17.78 4.05
CA TYR A 100 1.00 -18.52 3.87
C TYR A 100 2.12 -17.65 3.29
N PRO A 101 3.39 -18.05 3.43
CA PRO A 101 4.51 -17.34 2.80
C PRO A 101 4.32 -17.23 1.28
N GLY A 102 4.60 -16.04 0.72
CA GLY A 102 4.47 -15.78 -0.71
C GLY A 102 3.06 -15.44 -1.18
N GLU A 103 2.04 -15.50 -0.31
CA GLU A 103 0.69 -15.05 -0.68
C GLU A 103 0.58 -13.52 -0.69
N PHE A 104 -0.04 -12.98 -1.74
CA PHE A 104 -0.50 -11.60 -1.82
C PHE A 104 -1.99 -11.55 -1.52
N VAL A 105 -2.37 -10.93 -0.39
CA VAL A 105 -3.73 -10.98 0.13
C VAL A 105 -4.38 -9.59 0.16
N PHE A 106 -5.52 -9.44 -0.51
CA PHE A 106 -6.34 -8.24 -0.41
C PHE A 106 -7.42 -8.39 0.66
N VAL A 107 -7.47 -7.43 1.59
CA VAL A 107 -8.56 -7.29 2.56
C VAL A 107 -9.54 -6.26 2.03
N VAL A 108 -10.70 -6.70 1.56
CA VAL A 108 -11.73 -5.86 0.96
C VAL A 108 -12.95 -5.72 1.87
N GLY A 109 -13.68 -4.62 1.73
CA GLY A 109 -14.88 -4.34 2.50
C GLY A 109 -15.20 -2.85 2.54
N HIS A 110 -16.44 -2.50 2.89
CA HIS A 110 -16.87 -1.11 3.05
C HIS A 110 -16.11 -0.39 4.18
N SER A 111 -16.21 0.94 4.25
CA SER A 111 -15.66 1.70 5.39
C SER A 111 -16.31 1.23 6.70
N GLY A 112 -15.50 1.06 7.75
CA GLY A 112 -15.98 0.54 9.04
C GLY A 112 -16.11 -0.98 9.14
N SER A 113 -15.82 -1.76 8.07
CA SER A 113 -15.90 -3.24 8.11
C SER A 113 -14.81 -3.94 8.93
N GLY A 114 -13.95 -3.21 9.62
CA GLY A 114 -12.91 -3.78 10.49
C GLY A 114 -11.55 -4.02 9.83
N LYS A 115 -11.31 -3.61 8.56
CA LYS A 115 -10.02 -3.81 7.85
C LYS A 115 -8.81 -3.33 8.65
N SER A 116 -8.79 -2.07 9.04
CA SER A 116 -7.69 -1.51 9.86
C SER A 116 -7.63 -2.16 11.24
N SER A 117 -8.76 -2.62 11.81
CA SER A 117 -8.78 -3.38 13.06
C SER A 117 -8.08 -4.73 12.94
N LEU A 118 -8.25 -5.41 11.79
CA LEU A 118 -7.53 -6.64 11.48
C LEU A 118 -6.01 -6.41 11.41
N LEU A 119 -5.57 -5.35 10.73
CA LEU A 119 -4.16 -4.99 10.66
C LEU A 119 -3.57 -4.65 12.04
N ARG A 120 -4.34 -3.95 12.88
CA ARG A 120 -3.94 -3.64 14.27
C ARG A 120 -3.81 -4.88 15.16
N LEU A 121 -4.54 -5.96 14.89
CA LEU A 121 -4.32 -7.25 15.56
C LEU A 121 -2.97 -7.84 15.16
N ILE A 122 -2.64 -7.83 13.86
CA ILE A 122 -1.38 -8.38 13.34
C ILE A 122 -0.17 -7.62 13.90
N THR A 123 -0.24 -6.29 13.96
CA THR A 123 0.84 -5.44 14.51
C THR A 123 0.87 -5.41 16.04
N ARG A 124 -0.09 -6.08 16.69
CA ARG A 124 -0.25 -6.08 18.15
C ARG A 124 -0.44 -4.67 18.72
N GLU A 125 -1.06 -3.75 17.95
CA GLU A 125 -1.57 -2.47 18.44
C GLU A 125 -2.84 -2.68 19.25
N GLN A 126 -3.66 -3.63 18.82
CA GLN A 126 -4.80 -4.14 19.57
C GLN A 126 -4.57 -5.60 19.93
N LYS A 127 -5.20 -6.04 21.00
CA LYS A 127 -5.20 -7.43 21.44
C LYS A 127 -6.57 -8.04 21.16
N ALA A 128 -6.59 -9.25 20.58
CA ALA A 128 -7.85 -9.96 20.41
C ALA A 128 -8.57 -10.12 21.76
N THR A 129 -9.86 -9.86 21.77
CA THR A 129 -10.72 -10.03 22.93
C THR A 129 -11.01 -11.51 23.17
N HIS A 130 -11.22 -12.26 22.08
CA HIS A 130 -11.42 -13.71 22.07
C HIS A 130 -10.62 -14.35 20.94
N GLY A 131 -10.45 -15.66 21.01
CA GLY A 131 -9.73 -16.44 20.02
C GLY A 131 -8.22 -16.26 20.09
N GLN A 132 -7.53 -16.60 18.99
CA GLN A 132 -6.07 -16.59 18.93
C GLN A 132 -5.59 -15.94 17.63
N VAL A 133 -4.51 -15.18 17.72
CA VAL A 133 -3.80 -14.58 16.57
C VAL A 133 -2.34 -15.00 16.65
N ILE A 134 -1.86 -15.66 15.60
CA ILE A 134 -0.47 -16.12 15.48
C ILE A 134 0.15 -15.37 14.31
N VAL A 135 1.32 -14.77 14.50
CA VAL A 135 2.07 -14.08 13.44
C VAL A 135 3.53 -14.49 13.52
N ALA A 136 4.10 -14.89 12.40
CA ALA A 136 5.47 -15.40 12.30
C ALA A 136 5.78 -16.45 13.38
N GLY A 137 4.84 -17.38 13.60
CA GLY A 137 4.95 -18.45 14.61
C GLY A 137 4.76 -18.02 16.05
N GLN A 138 4.48 -16.74 16.32
CA GLN A 138 4.32 -16.19 17.68
C GLN A 138 2.83 -15.97 18.01
N ASP A 139 2.35 -16.56 19.12
CA ASP A 139 1.00 -16.32 19.64
C ASP A 139 0.90 -14.92 20.27
N LEU A 140 0.23 -14.01 19.58
CA LEU A 140 0.07 -12.62 20.01
C LEU A 140 -0.89 -12.48 21.19
N THR A 141 -1.80 -13.44 21.38
CA THR A 141 -2.81 -13.41 22.46
C THR A 141 -2.12 -13.49 23.82
N ARG A 142 -1.08 -14.32 23.91
CA ARG A 142 -0.30 -14.56 25.14
C ARG A 142 0.99 -13.75 25.23
N MET A 143 1.33 -13.01 24.15
CA MET A 143 2.60 -12.26 24.07
C MET A 143 2.65 -11.14 25.11
N ARG A 144 3.75 -11.07 25.85
CA ARG A 144 4.07 -9.95 26.78
C ARG A 144 4.39 -8.69 26.00
N ASN A 145 4.00 -7.51 26.49
CA ASN A 145 4.23 -6.23 25.82
C ASN A 145 5.72 -5.96 25.53
N SER A 146 6.63 -6.42 26.37
CA SER A 146 8.08 -6.31 26.15
C SER A 146 8.59 -7.05 24.91
N LYS A 147 7.82 -8.00 24.39
CA LYS A 147 8.16 -8.75 23.15
C LYS A 147 7.59 -8.13 21.89
N VAL A 148 6.62 -7.24 22.00
CA VAL A 148 5.96 -6.58 20.85
C VAL A 148 6.95 -5.84 19.92
N PRO A 149 7.99 -5.12 20.42
CA PRO A 149 8.99 -4.51 19.53
C PRO A 149 9.74 -5.51 18.66
N TYR A 150 9.99 -6.71 19.15
CA TYR A 150 10.66 -7.77 18.39
C TYR A 150 9.76 -8.34 17.29
N LEU A 151 8.46 -8.49 17.57
CA LEU A 151 7.46 -8.84 16.55
C LEU A 151 7.42 -7.77 15.45
N ARG A 152 7.27 -6.49 15.82
CA ARG A 152 7.14 -5.38 14.85
C ARG A 152 8.37 -5.20 13.95
N ARG A 153 9.55 -5.66 14.38
CA ARG A 153 10.75 -5.70 13.51
C ARG A 153 10.64 -6.68 12.35
N GLN A 154 9.73 -7.66 12.46
CA GLN A 154 9.45 -8.66 11.42
C GLN A 154 8.29 -8.24 10.52
N ILE A 155 7.71 -7.07 10.74
CA ILE A 155 6.56 -6.55 9.99
C ILE A 155 6.94 -5.20 9.40
N GLY A 156 6.98 -5.11 8.06
CA GLY A 156 7.00 -3.84 7.37
C GLY A 156 5.58 -3.27 7.31
N THR A 157 5.42 -1.99 7.61
CA THR A 157 4.09 -1.35 7.56
C THR A 157 4.13 -0.13 6.66
N VAL A 158 3.27 -0.13 5.64
CA VAL A 158 3.01 1.00 4.74
C VAL A 158 1.69 1.63 5.14
N PHE A 159 1.71 2.95 5.39
CA PHE A 159 0.54 3.71 5.85
C PHE A 159 -0.06 4.53 4.72
N GLN A 160 -1.35 4.78 4.78
CA GLN A 160 -2.10 5.62 3.83
C GLN A 160 -1.59 7.07 3.82
N ASP A 161 -1.22 7.63 4.98
CA ASP A 161 -0.73 9.00 5.17
C ASP A 161 0.81 9.09 5.20
N PHE A 162 1.49 8.12 4.61
CA PHE A 162 2.95 8.00 4.46
C PHE A 162 3.72 7.98 5.77
N LYS A 163 3.32 8.74 6.79
CA LYS A 163 3.97 8.88 8.11
C LYS A 163 5.46 9.22 8.00
N LEU A 164 5.82 10.08 7.04
CA LEU A 164 7.20 10.54 6.90
C LEU A 164 7.54 11.56 7.98
N LEU A 165 8.81 11.55 8.38
CA LEU A 165 9.39 12.54 9.29
C LEU A 165 9.69 13.81 8.48
N PRO A 166 9.02 14.96 8.72
CA PRO A 166 9.12 16.14 7.86
C PRO A 166 10.50 16.79 7.93
N ASP A 167 11.19 16.70 9.08
CA ASP A 167 12.50 17.27 9.34
C ASP A 167 13.67 16.39 8.87
N LYS A 168 13.36 15.28 8.19
CA LYS A 168 14.31 14.28 7.73
C LYS A 168 14.28 14.15 6.22
N THR A 169 15.47 14.01 5.62
CA THR A 169 15.59 13.69 4.19
C THR A 169 15.00 12.32 3.87
N VAL A 170 14.84 12.02 2.59
CA VAL A 170 14.45 10.68 2.09
C VAL A 170 15.37 9.60 2.64
N TYR A 171 16.69 9.84 2.56
CA TYR A 171 17.69 8.92 3.12
C TYR A 171 17.48 8.69 4.62
N GLU A 172 17.34 9.77 5.39
CA GLU A 172 17.16 9.71 6.84
C GLU A 172 15.83 9.07 7.25
N ASN A 173 14.74 9.29 6.50
CA ASN A 173 13.46 8.62 6.74
C ASN A 173 13.58 7.10 6.64
N VAL A 174 14.35 6.59 5.68
CA VAL A 174 14.56 5.16 5.49
C VAL A 174 15.59 4.63 6.48
N SER A 175 16.71 5.36 6.73
CA SER A 175 17.75 4.96 7.69
C SER A 175 17.22 4.82 9.10
N PHE A 176 16.26 5.68 9.47
CA PHE A 176 15.65 5.68 10.80
C PHE A 176 15.06 4.31 11.20
N ALA A 177 14.48 3.57 10.24
CA ALA A 177 13.96 2.23 10.50
C ALA A 177 15.07 1.24 10.92
N LEU A 178 16.26 1.35 10.34
CA LEU A 178 17.43 0.53 10.69
C LEU A 178 18.10 0.99 11.99
N GLU A 179 18.14 2.31 12.22
CA GLU A 179 18.68 2.91 13.44
C GLU A 179 17.86 2.48 14.68
N CYS A 180 16.53 2.49 14.58
CA CYS A 180 15.63 2.05 15.64
C CYS A 180 15.84 0.60 16.08
N ILE A 181 16.36 -0.24 15.19
CA ILE A 181 16.66 -1.65 15.49
C ILE A 181 18.13 -1.91 15.82
N GLY A 182 18.93 -0.83 15.87
CA GLY A 182 20.33 -0.89 16.27
C GLY A 182 21.28 -1.43 15.18
N LYS A 183 20.94 -1.28 13.89
CA LYS A 183 21.87 -1.69 12.82
C LYS A 183 23.10 -0.77 12.78
N PRO A 184 24.29 -1.33 12.52
CA PRO A 184 25.50 -0.52 12.43
C PRO A 184 25.49 0.39 11.22
N ARG A 185 26.16 1.55 11.31
CA ARG A 185 26.23 2.57 10.24
C ARG A 185 26.76 2.02 8.91
N SER A 186 27.66 1.02 8.95
CA SER A 186 28.17 0.38 7.73
C SER A 186 27.08 -0.34 6.95
N VAL A 187 26.14 -1.00 7.64
CA VAL A 187 24.98 -1.67 7.03
C VAL A 187 24.00 -0.63 6.47
N ILE A 188 23.70 0.42 7.24
CA ILE A 188 22.78 1.50 6.82
C ILE A 188 23.28 2.17 5.52
N LYS A 189 24.58 2.48 5.43
CA LYS A 189 25.19 3.11 4.25
C LYS A 189 25.06 2.29 2.97
N VAL A 190 24.88 0.98 3.08
CA VAL A 190 24.72 0.09 1.93
C VAL A 190 23.23 -0.16 1.63
N GLN A 191 22.46 -0.53 2.64
CA GLN A 191 21.06 -0.96 2.45
C GLN A 191 20.12 0.18 2.07
N VAL A 192 20.30 1.38 2.64
CA VAL A 192 19.41 2.51 2.36
C VAL A 192 19.49 2.97 0.89
N PRO A 193 20.67 3.23 0.31
CA PRO A 193 20.76 3.56 -1.11
C PRO A 193 20.27 2.43 -2.03
N GLU A 194 20.47 1.16 -1.65
CA GLU A 194 20.01 0.00 -2.42
C GLU A 194 18.47 0.01 -2.53
N VAL A 195 17.77 0.10 -1.39
CA VAL A 195 16.31 0.11 -1.39
C VAL A 195 15.73 1.36 -2.03
N LEU A 196 16.37 2.54 -1.87
CA LEU A 196 15.92 3.77 -2.52
C LEU A 196 16.05 3.72 -4.04
N ARG A 197 17.10 3.07 -4.58
CA ARG A 197 17.19 2.80 -6.03
C ARG A 197 16.11 1.83 -6.49
N LEU A 198 15.81 0.80 -5.70
CA LEU A 198 14.76 -0.19 -6.02
C LEU A 198 13.38 0.48 -6.20
N VAL A 199 13.06 1.47 -5.36
CA VAL A 199 11.80 2.22 -5.46
C VAL A 199 11.89 3.44 -6.40
N GLY A 200 12.99 3.60 -7.16
CA GLY A 200 13.18 4.69 -8.12
C GLY A 200 13.47 6.07 -7.53
N LEU A 201 13.99 6.12 -6.29
CA LEU A 201 14.32 7.39 -5.58
C LEU A 201 15.82 7.59 -5.37
N GLY A 202 16.66 6.88 -6.11
CA GLY A 202 18.12 6.96 -5.98
C GLY A 202 18.72 8.36 -6.19
N GLN A 203 18.04 9.23 -6.96
CA GLN A 203 18.47 10.60 -7.23
C GLN A 203 17.86 11.65 -6.26
N LYS A 204 16.99 11.22 -5.35
CA LYS A 204 16.26 12.11 -4.43
C LYS A 204 16.56 11.82 -2.95
N MET A 205 17.72 11.23 -2.67
CA MET A 205 18.08 10.82 -1.30
C MET A 205 18.18 11.99 -0.32
N ASP A 206 18.62 13.16 -0.80
CA ASP A 206 18.82 14.37 -0.01
C ASP A 206 17.59 15.30 0.00
N ALA A 207 16.51 14.94 -0.75
CA ALA A 207 15.28 15.71 -0.77
C ALA A 207 14.51 15.53 0.55
N TYR A 208 13.72 16.55 0.92
CA TYR A 208 12.78 16.50 2.04
C TYR A 208 11.38 16.10 1.55
N PRO A 209 10.51 15.61 2.47
CA PRO A 209 9.15 15.15 2.11
C PRO A 209 8.31 16.20 1.37
N ASP A 210 8.42 17.48 1.71
CA ASP A 210 7.70 18.59 1.08
C ASP A 210 8.14 18.86 -0.38
N GLN A 211 9.31 18.37 -0.78
CA GLN A 211 9.85 18.46 -2.13
C GLN A 211 9.43 17.28 -3.02
N LEU A 212 8.62 16.36 -2.49
CA LEU A 212 8.21 15.13 -3.15
C LEU A 212 6.73 15.17 -3.54
N SER A 213 6.39 14.60 -4.70
CA SER A 213 5.01 14.26 -5.02
C SER A 213 4.44 13.20 -4.08
N GLY A 214 3.11 13.10 -3.95
CA GLY A 214 2.47 12.10 -3.11
C GLY A 214 2.91 10.66 -3.44
N GLY A 215 3.05 10.33 -4.73
CA GLY A 215 3.56 9.03 -5.15
C GLY A 215 5.02 8.77 -4.77
N GLU A 216 5.86 9.82 -4.74
CA GLU A 216 7.25 9.71 -4.27
C GLU A 216 7.28 9.53 -2.75
N GLN A 217 6.46 10.26 -2.01
CA GLN A 217 6.32 10.09 -0.56
C GLN A 217 5.87 8.67 -0.22
N GLN A 218 4.93 8.11 -0.97
CA GLN A 218 4.50 6.71 -0.80
C GLN A 218 5.64 5.74 -1.09
N ARG A 219 6.44 5.96 -2.14
CA ARG A 219 7.62 5.12 -2.40
C ARG A 219 8.66 5.20 -1.29
N VAL A 220 8.85 6.36 -0.65
CA VAL A 220 9.69 6.47 0.57
C VAL A 220 9.11 5.62 1.71
N SER A 221 7.79 5.67 1.93
CA SER A 221 7.11 4.85 2.94
C SER A 221 7.28 3.36 2.69
N VAL A 222 7.15 2.92 1.43
CA VAL A 222 7.41 1.53 1.01
C VAL A 222 8.88 1.16 1.26
N ALA A 223 9.84 2.00 0.82
CA ALA A 223 11.27 1.76 1.05
C ALA A 223 11.60 1.61 2.54
N ARG A 224 11.04 2.49 3.38
CA ARG A 224 11.20 2.43 4.84
C ARG A 224 10.63 1.13 5.43
N ALA A 225 9.48 0.69 4.95
CA ALA A 225 8.87 -0.56 5.40
C ALA A 225 9.71 -1.79 5.05
N MET A 226 10.42 -1.76 3.92
CA MET A 226 11.16 -2.90 3.36
C MET A 226 12.64 -2.95 3.72
N VAL A 227 13.24 -1.85 4.13
CA VAL A 227 14.71 -1.73 4.28
C VAL A 227 15.31 -2.77 5.24
N ASN A 228 14.53 -3.25 6.21
CA ASN A 228 14.93 -4.33 7.12
C ASN A 228 14.64 -5.73 6.56
N ARG A 229 14.13 -5.86 5.32
CA ARG A 229 13.73 -7.14 4.69
C ARG A 229 12.80 -7.97 5.58
N PRO A 230 11.67 -7.42 6.00
CA PRO A 230 10.75 -8.13 6.89
C PRO A 230 10.09 -9.30 6.13
N PRO A 231 9.80 -10.43 6.79
CA PRO A 231 9.08 -11.55 6.19
C PRO A 231 7.60 -11.27 5.94
N LEU A 232 7.06 -10.18 6.47
CA LEU A 232 5.66 -9.77 6.33
C LEU A 232 5.58 -8.28 6.01
N LEU A 233 4.86 -7.94 4.94
CA LEU A 233 4.54 -6.56 4.59
C LEU A 233 3.03 -6.33 4.75
N ILE A 234 2.65 -5.28 5.45
CA ILE A 234 1.26 -4.86 5.66
C ILE A 234 1.09 -3.48 5.05
N CYS A 235 0.05 -3.32 4.23
CA CYS A 235 -0.30 -2.06 3.61
C CYS A 235 -1.72 -1.66 4.02
N ASP A 236 -1.89 -0.52 4.68
CA ASP A 236 -3.19 0.06 5.01
C ASP A 236 -3.50 1.14 3.97
N GLU A 237 -4.35 0.82 3.00
CA GLU A 237 -4.76 1.68 1.88
C GLU A 237 -3.59 2.38 1.16
N PRO A 238 -2.58 1.64 0.65
CA PRO A 238 -1.33 2.22 0.15
C PRO A 238 -1.50 3.14 -1.07
N THR A 239 -2.69 3.18 -1.64
CA THR A 239 -3.05 3.99 -2.81
C THR A 239 -4.20 4.96 -2.55
N GLY A 240 -4.71 5.03 -1.32
CA GLY A 240 -5.93 5.78 -0.98
C GLY A 240 -5.87 7.29 -1.25
N ASN A 241 -4.69 7.89 -1.23
CA ASN A 241 -4.46 9.32 -1.44
C ASN A 241 -3.76 9.63 -2.78
N LEU A 242 -3.72 8.66 -3.71
CA LEU A 242 -2.99 8.76 -4.96
C LEU A 242 -3.94 8.68 -6.17
N ASP A 243 -3.54 9.33 -7.26
CA ASP A 243 -4.24 9.17 -8.53
C ASP A 243 -4.12 7.74 -9.09
N PRO A 244 -4.99 7.32 -10.02
CA PRO A 244 -5.03 5.94 -10.51
C PRO A 244 -3.72 5.48 -11.19
N ALA A 245 -3.02 6.36 -11.91
CA ALA A 245 -1.79 6.00 -12.61
C ALA A 245 -0.63 5.75 -11.63
N ILE A 246 -0.50 6.62 -10.61
CA ILE A 246 0.48 6.45 -9.53
C ILE A 246 0.13 5.22 -8.69
N SER A 247 -1.14 5.01 -8.40
CA SER A 247 -1.63 3.83 -7.67
C SER A 247 -1.22 2.53 -8.34
N LEU A 248 -1.37 2.43 -9.66
CA LEU A 248 -0.91 1.28 -10.43
C LEU A 248 0.62 1.06 -10.30
N GLY A 249 1.40 2.15 -10.33
CA GLY A 249 2.84 2.10 -10.12
C GLY A 249 3.25 1.56 -8.75
N ILE A 250 2.55 1.97 -7.69
CA ILE A 250 2.76 1.45 -6.33
C ILE A 250 2.37 -0.04 -6.23
N MET A 251 1.24 -0.44 -6.82
CA MET A 251 0.82 -1.85 -6.81
C MET A 251 1.81 -2.76 -7.55
N LYS A 252 2.29 -2.34 -8.73
CA LYS A 252 3.35 -3.07 -9.45
C LYS A 252 4.66 -3.16 -8.66
N LEU A 253 4.99 -2.13 -7.88
CA LEU A 253 6.16 -2.15 -7.01
C LEU A 253 5.97 -3.19 -5.89
N LEU A 254 4.81 -3.21 -5.25
CA LEU A 254 4.49 -4.17 -4.17
C LEU A 254 4.45 -5.62 -4.66
N ASP A 255 3.93 -5.86 -5.85
CA ASP A 255 3.88 -7.20 -6.47
C ASP A 255 5.28 -7.74 -6.84
N ARG A 256 6.23 -6.85 -7.12
CA ARG A 256 7.60 -7.20 -7.50
C ARG A 256 8.52 -7.53 -6.31
N ILE A 257 8.09 -7.20 -5.10
CA ILE A 257 8.86 -7.33 -3.87
C ILE A 257 8.64 -8.69 -3.22
#